data_a1e9dbbc5a4604409c60e275bf6a3926
#
_entry.id   a1e9dbbc5a4604409c60e275bf6a3926
#
_cell.length_a   1.000
_cell.length_b   1.000
_cell.length_c   1.000
_cell.angle_alpha   90.00
_cell.angle_beta   90.00
_cell.angle_gamma   90.00
#
_symmetry.space_group_name_H-M   'P 1'
#
loop_
_entity.id
_entity.type
_entity.pdbx_description
1 polymer ?
#
loop_
_entity_poly.entity_id
_entity_poly.type
_entity_poly.pdbx_seq_one_letter_code
_entity_poly.pdbx_strand_id
1 'polypeptide(L)'
;MVSIIVPIYNAAKYLPECIESLINQEYRDIEILLVDDGSTDASPAICCEYEKNDHRIRYIKKENGGVSSARNEGIRHAKGMYLTFVDSDDYLDRNIIGIAVELMNESNADMIGWNALIVNNDEKRKAKDIRFCQDDFADIQAALISNYTSECYCGDYIRAVWGKLLKSSVIHENNISFSEELYIGEDAVFLVEYMQHIQSAVLINEFGYYYRILQNSAVRRYKSDFYDQSIMQIRMLEKLAKNQSNEIIECSLCVLQWTLLHDLLDNISSSPQKKKDYSDIYKWYEYMRKSQIHRKANAPWAGKLVQIQMLLGTGVPTNVQIMLMKVYDTMKKIVGR
;
A
#
# COMPACT_ATOMS: atom_id res chain seq x y z
N MET A 1 9.04 18.85 -13.57
CA MET A 1 7.90 19.13 -12.65
C MET A 1 7.39 17.83 -12.04
N VAL A 2 7.03 17.86 -10.76
CA VAL A 2 6.41 16.73 -10.03
C VAL A 2 4.98 17.09 -9.65
N SER A 3 4.01 16.23 -9.94
CA SER A 3 2.63 16.35 -9.45
C SER A 3 2.49 15.57 -8.14
N ILE A 4 2.13 16.27 -7.07
CA ILE A 4 1.87 15.69 -5.74
C ILE A 4 0.35 15.60 -5.58
N ILE A 5 -0.18 14.38 -5.51
CA ILE A 5 -1.61 14.11 -5.41
C ILE A 5 -1.96 13.81 -3.96
N VAL A 6 -2.88 14.59 -3.39
CA VAL A 6 -3.35 14.44 -2.01
C VAL A 6 -4.85 14.11 -2.02
N PRO A 7 -5.24 12.85 -1.82
CA PRO A 7 -6.65 12.50 -1.64
C PRO A 7 -7.12 12.98 -0.26
N ILE A 8 -8.27 13.67 -0.20
CA ILE A 8 -8.77 14.31 1.02
C ILE A 8 -10.19 13.86 1.29
N TYR A 9 -10.44 13.37 2.51
CA TYR A 9 -11.79 13.13 3.01
C TYR A 9 -11.84 13.32 4.52
N ASN A 10 -12.50 14.41 4.98
CA ASN A 10 -12.66 14.74 6.40
C ASN A 10 -11.32 14.75 7.17
N ALA A 11 -10.32 15.45 6.64
CA ALA A 11 -8.94 15.49 7.15
C ALA A 11 -8.55 16.81 7.81
N ALA A 12 -9.51 17.72 8.10
CA ALA A 12 -9.25 19.10 8.53
C ALA A 12 -8.21 19.21 9.65
N LYS A 13 -8.12 18.21 10.55
CA LYS A 13 -7.19 18.24 11.68
C LYS A 13 -5.71 18.16 11.27
N TYR A 14 -5.38 17.40 10.23
CA TYR A 14 -4.00 17.10 9.84
C TYR A 14 -3.61 17.77 8.53
N LEU A 15 -4.60 18.14 7.72
CA LEU A 15 -4.43 18.70 6.40
C LEU A 15 -3.52 19.94 6.34
N PRO A 16 -3.58 20.91 7.29
CA PRO A 16 -2.64 22.02 7.27
C PRO A 16 -1.17 21.61 7.31
N GLU A 17 -0.80 20.68 8.22
CA GLU A 17 0.58 20.20 8.34
C GLU A 17 1.00 19.42 7.09
N CYS A 18 0.10 18.62 6.51
CA CYS A 18 0.33 17.96 5.24
C CYS A 18 0.69 18.99 4.16
N ILE A 19 -0.20 19.96 3.91
CA ILE A 19 0.01 20.98 2.85
C ILE A 19 1.28 21.80 3.12
N GLU A 20 1.52 22.24 4.36
CA GLU A 20 2.73 22.97 4.73
C GLU A 20 4.00 22.19 4.40
N SER A 21 4.01 20.87 4.59
CA SER A 21 5.16 20.03 4.24
C SER A 21 5.43 19.99 2.73
N LEU A 22 4.38 20.14 1.92
CA LEU A 22 4.46 20.11 0.46
C LEU A 22 4.90 21.48 -0.11
N ILE A 23 4.33 22.57 0.36
CA ILE A 23 4.72 23.92 -0.09
C ILE A 23 6.15 24.28 0.31
N ASN A 24 6.65 23.69 1.40
CA ASN A 24 8.00 23.91 1.93
C ASN A 24 9.05 22.94 1.35
N GLN A 25 8.72 22.11 0.34
CA GLN A 25 9.71 21.28 -0.34
C GLN A 25 10.83 22.17 -0.94
N GLU A 26 12.10 21.73 -0.84
CA GLU A 26 13.24 22.44 -1.46
C GLU A 26 13.18 22.41 -2.99
N TYR A 27 12.72 21.29 -3.54
CA TYR A 27 12.45 21.17 -4.97
C TYR A 27 11.19 21.96 -5.34
N ARG A 28 11.36 23.06 -6.11
CA ARG A 28 10.28 24.05 -6.34
C ARG A 28 9.40 23.76 -7.55
N ASP A 29 9.87 22.97 -8.51
CA ASP A 29 9.12 22.64 -9.72
C ASP A 29 8.09 21.53 -9.46
N ILE A 30 7.08 21.88 -8.62
CA ILE A 30 6.00 21.01 -8.18
C ILE A 30 4.64 21.65 -8.47
N GLU A 31 3.63 20.82 -8.68
CA GLU A 31 2.22 21.15 -8.50
C GLU A 31 1.61 20.26 -7.41
N ILE A 32 0.67 20.80 -6.66
CA ILE A 32 0.00 20.11 -5.55
C ILE A 32 -1.49 20.03 -5.88
N LEU A 33 -1.99 18.82 -6.06
CA LEU A 33 -3.38 18.54 -6.41
C LEU A 33 -4.11 18.07 -5.15
N LEU A 34 -4.87 18.95 -4.53
CA LEU A 34 -5.70 18.68 -3.36
C LEU A 34 -7.06 18.17 -3.85
N VAL A 35 -7.26 16.86 -3.82
CA VAL A 35 -8.47 16.20 -4.35
C VAL A 35 -9.42 15.87 -3.22
N ASP A 36 -10.44 16.68 -3.05
CA ASP A 36 -11.47 16.53 -2.01
C ASP A 36 -12.59 15.59 -2.46
N ASP A 37 -12.66 14.43 -1.85
CA ASP A 37 -13.64 13.38 -2.10
C ASP A 37 -14.95 13.61 -1.34
N GLY A 38 -15.47 14.85 -1.40
CA GLY A 38 -16.77 15.19 -0.80
C GLY A 38 -16.74 15.35 0.72
N SER A 39 -15.69 15.99 1.27
CA SER A 39 -15.58 16.27 2.70
C SER A 39 -16.74 17.12 3.22
N THR A 40 -17.14 16.86 4.46
CA THR A 40 -18.22 17.54 5.19
C THR A 40 -17.73 18.35 6.39
N ASP A 41 -16.41 18.26 6.69
CA ASP A 41 -15.74 19.03 7.74
C ASP A 41 -15.14 20.34 7.18
N ALA A 42 -14.16 20.93 7.87
CA ALA A 42 -13.49 22.16 7.44
C ALA A 42 -12.46 21.97 6.30
N SER A 43 -12.21 20.74 5.83
CA SER A 43 -11.20 20.45 4.79
C SER A 43 -11.38 21.29 3.52
N PRO A 44 -12.60 21.46 2.94
CA PRO A 44 -12.78 22.30 1.76
C PRO A 44 -12.36 23.76 1.96
N ALA A 45 -12.68 24.33 3.13
CA ALA A 45 -12.31 25.73 3.44
C ALA A 45 -10.79 25.89 3.54
N ILE A 46 -10.11 24.95 4.17
CA ILE A 46 -8.63 24.89 4.28
C ILE A 46 -8.02 24.82 2.87
N CYS A 47 -8.47 23.89 2.02
CA CYS A 47 -7.95 23.76 0.66
C CYS A 47 -8.09 25.04 -0.16
N CYS A 48 -9.27 25.69 -0.11
CA CYS A 48 -9.53 26.96 -0.79
C CYS A 48 -8.63 28.10 -0.30
N GLU A 49 -8.29 28.14 0.98
CA GLU A 49 -7.39 29.12 1.55
C GLU A 49 -5.96 28.94 1.04
N TYR A 50 -5.43 27.69 1.06
CA TYR A 50 -4.10 27.41 0.54
C TYR A 50 -3.98 27.63 -0.97
N GLU A 51 -4.98 27.25 -1.76
CA GLU A 51 -4.99 27.49 -3.22
C GLU A 51 -4.91 29.01 -3.56
N LYS A 52 -5.56 29.88 -2.77
CA LYS A 52 -5.47 31.33 -2.96
C LYS A 52 -4.08 31.90 -2.66
N ASN A 53 -3.35 31.25 -1.75
CA ASN A 53 -2.07 31.74 -1.25
C ASN A 53 -0.85 31.17 -1.98
N ASP A 54 -0.98 30.02 -2.67
CA ASP A 54 0.12 29.40 -3.42
C ASP A 54 -0.37 28.91 -4.80
N HIS A 55 0.16 29.50 -5.86
CA HIS A 55 -0.20 29.22 -7.26
C HIS A 55 0.15 27.80 -7.73
N ARG A 56 0.95 27.05 -6.99
CA ARG A 56 1.29 25.64 -7.25
C ARG A 56 0.19 24.70 -6.79
N ILE A 57 -0.72 25.16 -5.93
CA ILE A 57 -1.83 24.40 -5.39
C ILE A 57 -3.03 24.52 -6.31
N ARG A 58 -3.69 23.39 -6.55
CA ARG A 58 -4.96 23.30 -7.23
C ARG A 58 -5.93 22.47 -6.40
N TYR A 59 -7.04 23.05 -6.00
CA TYR A 59 -8.12 22.36 -5.30
C TYR A 59 -9.13 21.78 -6.30
N ILE A 60 -9.42 20.48 -6.15
CA ILE A 60 -10.33 19.72 -6.99
C ILE A 60 -11.38 19.09 -6.10
N LYS A 61 -12.63 19.53 -6.21
CA LYS A 61 -13.75 18.96 -5.46
C LYS A 61 -14.51 17.96 -6.32
N LYS A 62 -14.87 16.80 -5.75
CA LYS A 62 -15.71 15.78 -6.38
C LYS A 62 -16.74 15.21 -5.40
N GLU A 63 -17.72 14.49 -5.91
CA GLU A 63 -18.59 13.67 -5.09
C GLU A 63 -17.81 12.49 -4.50
N ASN A 64 -18.21 12.06 -3.28
CA ASN A 64 -17.51 10.97 -2.61
C ASN A 64 -17.58 9.67 -3.42
N GLY A 65 -16.41 9.13 -3.73
CA GLY A 65 -16.22 7.87 -4.48
C GLY A 65 -15.11 7.00 -3.89
N GLY A 66 -14.55 7.39 -2.75
CA GLY A 66 -13.46 6.67 -2.09
C GLY A 66 -12.06 7.11 -2.55
N VAL A 67 -11.05 6.66 -1.82
CA VAL A 67 -9.65 7.08 -2.00
C VAL A 67 -9.12 6.77 -3.41
N SER A 68 -9.46 5.61 -3.98
CA SER A 68 -9.11 5.22 -5.35
C SER A 68 -9.65 6.23 -6.38
N SER A 69 -10.92 6.62 -6.23
CA SER A 69 -11.57 7.58 -7.11
C SER A 69 -10.92 8.98 -7.00
N ALA A 70 -10.55 9.40 -5.79
CA ALA A 70 -9.84 10.66 -5.58
C ALA A 70 -8.42 10.63 -6.20
N ARG A 71 -7.67 9.53 -6.01
CA ARG A 71 -6.34 9.38 -6.63
C ARG A 71 -6.44 9.36 -8.15
N ASN A 72 -7.42 8.67 -8.74
CA ASN A 72 -7.66 8.66 -10.18
C ASN A 72 -8.00 10.05 -10.71
N GLU A 73 -8.79 10.85 -9.98
CA GLU A 73 -9.06 12.24 -10.36
C GLU A 73 -7.78 13.07 -10.36
N GLY A 74 -6.92 12.89 -9.33
CA GLY A 74 -5.60 13.52 -9.27
C GLY A 74 -4.74 13.15 -10.48
N ILE A 75 -4.67 11.87 -10.86
CA ILE A 75 -3.92 11.39 -12.05
C ILE A 75 -4.42 12.08 -13.32
N ARG A 76 -5.75 12.20 -13.53
CA ARG A 76 -6.31 12.87 -14.71
C ARG A 76 -5.93 14.35 -14.81
N HIS A 77 -5.68 14.99 -13.68
CA HIS A 77 -5.35 16.42 -13.62
C HIS A 77 -3.86 16.72 -13.55
N ALA A 78 -3.04 15.73 -13.28
CA ALA A 78 -1.60 15.85 -13.16
C ALA A 78 -0.93 16.20 -14.50
N LYS A 79 0.02 17.15 -14.43
CA LYS A 79 0.79 17.65 -15.59
C LYS A 79 2.29 17.38 -15.44
N GLY A 80 2.72 16.91 -14.28
CA GLY A 80 4.12 16.60 -13.99
C GLY A 80 4.64 15.42 -14.78
N MET A 81 5.93 15.46 -15.07
CA MET A 81 6.67 14.33 -15.64
C MET A 81 6.67 13.15 -14.66
N TYR A 82 6.62 13.45 -13.36
CA TYR A 82 6.59 12.50 -12.28
C TYR A 82 5.37 12.72 -11.41
N LEU A 83 4.86 11.62 -10.81
CA LEU A 83 3.76 11.59 -9.87
C LEU A 83 4.22 11.06 -8.52
N THR A 84 3.69 11.61 -7.45
CA THR A 84 3.76 11.04 -6.09
C THR A 84 2.43 11.24 -5.38
N PHE A 85 2.14 10.35 -4.42
CA PHE A 85 0.92 10.41 -3.61
C PHE A 85 1.28 10.68 -2.16
N VAL A 86 0.48 11.49 -1.48
CA VAL A 86 0.64 11.79 -0.06
C VAL A 86 -0.74 11.74 0.59
N ASP A 87 -0.91 10.90 1.61
CA ASP A 87 -2.17 10.85 2.34
C ASP A 87 -2.36 12.12 3.19
N SER A 88 -3.58 12.63 3.26
CA SER A 88 -3.90 13.94 3.85
C SER A 88 -3.68 14.04 5.36
N ASP A 89 -3.44 12.92 6.03
CA ASP A 89 -3.09 12.84 7.44
C ASP A 89 -1.60 12.65 7.70
N ASP A 90 -0.77 12.58 6.64
CA ASP A 90 0.68 12.39 6.67
C ASP A 90 1.43 13.64 6.20
N TYR A 91 2.77 13.61 6.20
CA TYR A 91 3.60 14.71 5.71
C TYR A 91 4.97 14.24 5.21
N LEU A 92 5.66 15.09 4.44
CA LEU A 92 6.96 14.78 3.84
C LEU A 92 8.12 15.52 4.51
N ASP A 93 9.31 14.92 4.44
CA ASP A 93 10.57 15.63 4.64
C ASP A 93 10.79 16.67 3.52
N ARG A 94 11.34 17.82 3.88
CA ARG A 94 11.52 18.95 2.96
C ARG A 94 12.42 18.68 1.75
N ASN A 95 13.28 17.67 1.80
CA ASN A 95 14.29 17.39 0.78
C ASN A 95 13.93 16.19 -0.11
N ILE A 96 12.95 15.37 0.30
CA ILE A 96 12.75 14.04 -0.29
C ILE A 96 12.39 14.09 -1.78
N ILE A 97 11.59 15.06 -2.20
CA ILE A 97 11.21 15.21 -3.61
C ILE A 97 12.45 15.55 -4.45
N GLY A 98 13.33 16.43 -3.96
CA GLY A 98 14.58 16.77 -4.63
C GLY A 98 15.49 15.55 -4.80
N ILE A 99 15.73 14.80 -3.73
CA ILE A 99 16.54 13.57 -3.72
C ILE A 99 15.97 12.56 -4.72
N ALA A 100 14.65 12.33 -4.70
CA ALA A 100 14.00 11.38 -5.59
C ALA A 100 14.11 11.79 -7.06
N VAL A 101 13.95 13.07 -7.39
CA VAL A 101 14.10 13.59 -8.77
C VAL A 101 15.54 13.48 -9.25
N GLU A 102 16.52 13.80 -8.40
CA GLU A 102 17.94 13.66 -8.74
C GLU A 102 18.28 12.21 -9.07
N LEU A 103 17.89 11.26 -8.22
CA LEU A 103 18.10 9.83 -8.44
C LEU A 103 17.36 9.32 -9.69
N MET A 104 16.15 9.81 -9.96
CA MET A 104 15.39 9.46 -11.18
C MET A 104 16.17 9.85 -12.44
N ASN A 105 16.81 11.03 -12.42
CA ASN A 105 17.58 11.53 -13.54
C ASN A 105 18.95 10.81 -13.68
N GLU A 106 19.65 10.54 -12.57
CA GLU A 106 20.95 9.89 -12.57
C GLU A 106 20.88 8.41 -12.94
N SER A 107 19.91 7.67 -12.39
CA SER A 107 19.75 6.23 -12.62
C SER A 107 18.94 5.88 -13.86
N ASN A 108 18.27 6.87 -14.47
CA ASN A 108 17.25 6.66 -15.50
C ASN A 108 16.16 5.67 -15.07
N ALA A 109 15.92 5.58 -13.76
CA ALA A 109 14.90 4.69 -13.22
C ALA A 109 13.48 5.12 -13.62
N ASP A 110 12.56 4.18 -13.60
CA ASP A 110 11.15 4.44 -13.86
C ASP A 110 10.36 4.67 -12.57
N MET A 111 10.91 4.21 -11.43
CA MET A 111 10.38 4.40 -10.09
C MET A 111 11.50 4.62 -9.09
N ILE A 112 11.35 5.59 -8.20
CA ILE A 112 12.13 5.73 -6.96
C ILE A 112 11.19 5.50 -5.78
N GLY A 113 11.57 4.66 -4.82
CA GLY A 113 10.87 4.49 -3.55
C GLY A 113 11.76 4.88 -2.38
N TRP A 114 11.18 5.43 -1.32
CA TRP A 114 11.88 5.80 -0.09
C TRP A 114 11.17 5.31 1.16
N ASN A 115 11.89 5.33 2.27
CA ASN A 115 11.44 4.78 3.53
C ASN A 115 10.62 5.80 4.36
N ALA A 116 10.03 5.33 5.45
CA ALA A 116 9.15 6.12 6.30
C ALA A 116 9.60 6.20 7.75
N LEU A 117 9.26 7.31 8.38
CA LEU A 117 9.21 7.47 9.84
C LEU A 117 7.77 7.25 10.30
N ILE A 118 7.59 6.40 11.30
CA ILE A 118 6.30 6.13 11.90
C ILE A 118 6.10 7.11 13.05
N VAL A 119 5.03 7.90 12.98
CA VAL A 119 4.70 8.93 13.95
C VAL A 119 3.52 8.47 14.81
N ASN A 120 3.76 8.34 16.11
CA ASN A 120 2.73 8.01 17.09
C ASN A 120 2.73 9.08 18.18
N ASN A 121 1.75 9.97 18.17
CA ASN A 121 1.76 11.22 18.94
C ASN A 121 3.06 12.01 18.63
N ASP A 122 3.89 12.29 19.63
CA ASP A 122 5.16 13.02 19.48
C ASP A 122 6.37 12.09 19.25
N GLU A 123 6.18 10.78 19.33
CA GLU A 123 7.25 9.81 19.11
C GLU A 123 7.41 9.47 17.64
N LYS A 124 8.64 9.53 17.15
CA LYS A 124 9.02 9.14 15.80
C LYS A 124 9.95 7.93 15.86
N ARG A 125 9.59 6.85 15.15
CA ARG A 125 10.48 5.70 14.98
C ARG A 125 10.67 5.39 13.51
N LYS A 126 11.87 4.97 13.15
CA LYS A 126 12.17 4.50 11.80
C LYS A 126 11.35 3.24 11.49
N ALA A 127 10.79 3.15 10.30
CA ALA A 127 10.41 1.89 9.71
C ALA A 127 11.67 1.01 9.57
N LYS A 128 11.50 -0.28 9.32
CA LYS A 128 12.65 -1.15 9.11
C LYS A 128 13.44 -0.70 7.88
N ASP A 129 14.77 -0.79 7.97
CA ASP A 129 15.63 -0.45 6.84
C ASP A 129 15.31 -1.30 5.62
N ILE A 130 15.26 -0.67 4.47
CA ILE A 130 15.21 -1.35 3.18
C ILE A 130 16.60 -1.94 2.95
N ARG A 131 16.69 -3.26 2.80
CA ARG A 131 17.92 -3.95 2.41
C ARG A 131 17.80 -4.29 0.94
N PHE A 132 18.65 -3.68 0.16
CA PHE A 132 18.58 -3.70 -1.28
C PHE A 132 19.63 -4.61 -1.91
N CYS A 133 19.21 -5.37 -2.93
CA CYS A 133 20.05 -5.75 -4.02
C CYS A 133 19.65 -4.90 -5.23
N GLN A 134 20.55 -4.11 -5.74
CA GLN A 134 20.31 -3.14 -6.82
C GLN A 134 19.85 -3.77 -8.15
N ASP A 135 19.91 -5.11 -8.27
CA ASP A 135 19.71 -5.84 -9.52
C ASP A 135 18.44 -6.72 -9.55
N ASP A 136 17.62 -6.73 -8.48
CA ASP A 136 16.50 -7.65 -8.40
C ASP A 136 15.14 -6.97 -8.56
N PHE A 137 14.87 -6.52 -9.78
CA PHE A 137 13.55 -6.00 -10.16
C PHE A 137 12.42 -7.01 -9.87
N ALA A 138 12.68 -8.31 -10.08
CA ALA A 138 11.74 -9.38 -9.76
C ALA A 138 11.42 -9.47 -8.25
N ASP A 139 12.40 -9.22 -7.39
CA ASP A 139 12.21 -9.21 -5.93
C ASP A 139 11.36 -8.02 -5.48
N ILE A 140 11.50 -6.85 -6.11
CA ILE A 140 10.63 -5.70 -5.84
C ILE A 140 9.19 -6.03 -6.24
N GLN A 141 8.97 -6.62 -7.41
CA GLN A 141 7.63 -7.06 -7.83
C GLN A 141 7.03 -8.07 -6.84
N ALA A 142 7.84 -9.05 -6.41
CA ALA A 142 7.43 -10.05 -5.44
C ALA A 142 7.05 -9.42 -4.09
N ALA A 143 7.82 -8.44 -3.63
CA ALA A 143 7.56 -7.71 -2.41
C ALA A 143 6.27 -6.88 -2.48
N LEU A 144 5.99 -6.24 -3.61
CA LEU A 144 4.73 -5.53 -3.85
C LEU A 144 3.51 -6.44 -3.79
N ILE A 145 3.65 -7.70 -4.18
CA ILE A 145 2.58 -8.70 -4.09
C ILE A 145 2.38 -9.15 -2.65
N SER A 146 3.44 -9.60 -1.97
CA SER A 146 3.34 -10.36 -0.72
C SER A 146 3.81 -9.62 0.53
N ASN A 147 4.45 -8.45 0.38
CA ASN A 147 5.17 -7.75 1.45
C ASN A 147 6.40 -8.51 2.01
N TYR A 148 6.82 -9.58 1.35
CA TYR A 148 7.95 -10.42 1.74
C TYR A 148 8.84 -10.73 0.54
N THR A 149 10.18 -10.76 0.78
CA THR A 149 11.16 -11.24 -0.18
C THR A 149 12.18 -12.16 0.49
N SER A 150 12.91 -12.95 -0.31
CA SER A 150 13.82 -13.99 0.19
C SER A 150 15.05 -13.46 0.90
N GLU A 151 15.65 -12.38 0.43
CA GLU A 151 16.90 -11.83 0.95
C GLU A 151 16.84 -10.30 1.08
N CYS A 152 15.96 -9.67 0.32
CA CYS A 152 15.75 -8.23 0.32
C CYS A 152 14.51 -7.88 1.15
N TYR A 153 14.69 -7.08 2.18
CA TYR A 153 13.58 -6.50 2.91
C TYR A 153 13.27 -5.13 2.30
N CYS A 154 12.13 -5.01 1.66
CA CYS A 154 11.74 -3.79 0.95
C CYS A 154 10.96 -2.78 1.84
N GLY A 155 11.05 -2.93 3.15
CA GLY A 155 10.36 -2.06 4.10
C GLY A 155 8.93 -2.50 4.41
N ASP A 156 8.41 -2.04 5.56
CA ASP A 156 7.05 -2.39 6.04
C ASP A 156 5.95 -1.83 5.11
N TYR A 157 6.28 -0.85 4.26
CA TYR A 157 5.32 -0.07 3.48
C TYR A 157 5.55 -0.13 1.97
N ILE A 158 6.25 -1.15 1.48
CA ILE A 158 6.53 -1.27 0.04
C ILE A 158 5.25 -1.27 -0.80
N ARG A 159 4.17 -1.83 -0.27
CA ARG A 159 2.87 -1.95 -0.96
C ARG A 159 2.04 -0.68 -0.96
N ALA A 160 2.39 0.32 -0.16
CA ALA A 160 1.72 1.61 -0.16
C ALA A 160 2.12 2.42 -1.39
N VAL A 161 1.19 3.16 -1.98
CA VAL A 161 1.48 4.02 -3.14
C VAL A 161 2.25 5.27 -2.77
N TRP A 162 2.15 5.74 -1.53
CA TRP A 162 2.96 6.84 -1.03
C TRP A 162 4.44 6.42 -0.85
N GLY A 163 5.31 7.40 -0.67
CA GLY A 163 6.76 7.14 -0.56
C GLY A 163 7.38 6.67 -1.87
N LYS A 164 6.81 7.06 -3.00
CA LYS A 164 7.27 6.69 -4.34
C LYS A 164 7.16 7.86 -5.31
N LEU A 165 8.14 7.98 -6.20
CA LEU A 165 8.11 8.86 -7.37
C LEU A 165 8.00 7.99 -8.61
N LEU A 166 6.96 8.21 -9.42
CA LEU A 166 6.57 7.39 -10.57
C LEU A 166 6.65 8.22 -11.86
N LYS A 167 7.10 7.66 -12.98
CA LYS A 167 6.99 8.30 -14.28
C LYS A 167 5.53 8.41 -14.70
N SER A 168 5.06 9.63 -14.94
CA SER A 168 3.68 9.92 -15.34
C SER A 168 3.32 9.29 -16.70
N SER A 169 4.27 9.28 -17.65
CA SER A 169 4.07 8.70 -18.98
C SER A 169 3.67 7.23 -18.92
N VAL A 170 4.29 6.44 -18.02
CA VAL A 170 3.97 5.02 -17.84
C VAL A 170 2.50 4.84 -17.45
N ILE A 171 2.00 5.69 -16.55
CA ILE A 171 0.61 5.63 -16.08
C ILE A 171 -0.36 5.99 -17.21
N HIS A 172 -0.09 7.09 -17.92
CA HIS A 172 -1.00 7.59 -18.96
C HIS A 172 -0.99 6.71 -20.24
N GLU A 173 0.17 6.28 -20.70
CA GLU A 173 0.31 5.48 -21.93
C GLU A 173 -0.32 4.08 -21.77
N ASN A 174 -0.31 3.54 -20.56
CA ASN A 174 -0.87 2.21 -20.26
C ASN A 174 -2.25 2.26 -19.59
N ASN A 175 -2.83 3.46 -19.42
CA ASN A 175 -4.13 3.67 -18.77
C ASN A 175 -4.22 3.04 -17.37
N ILE A 176 -3.12 3.09 -16.59
CA ILE A 176 -3.06 2.53 -15.24
C ILE A 176 -3.90 3.39 -14.30
N SER A 177 -4.76 2.77 -13.52
CA SER A 177 -5.63 3.44 -12.57
C SER A 177 -5.89 2.59 -11.32
N PHE A 178 -6.25 3.23 -10.22
CA PHE A 178 -6.71 2.52 -9.04
C PHE A 178 -8.08 1.90 -9.30
N SER A 179 -8.28 0.66 -8.84
CA SER A 179 -9.60 0.04 -8.84
C SER A 179 -10.51 0.73 -7.84
N GLU A 180 -11.65 1.26 -8.30
CA GLU A 180 -12.65 1.91 -7.43
C GLU A 180 -13.53 0.89 -6.71
N GLU A 181 -13.50 -0.38 -7.12
CA GLU A 181 -14.21 -1.48 -6.46
C GLU A 181 -13.40 -2.06 -5.28
N LEU A 182 -12.09 -1.79 -5.24
CA LEU A 182 -11.17 -2.31 -4.24
C LEU A 182 -10.74 -1.20 -3.27
N TYR A 183 -10.96 -1.43 -1.97
CA TYR A 183 -10.51 -0.53 -0.91
C TYR A 183 -9.60 -1.21 0.13
N ILE A 184 -9.16 -2.44 -0.17
CA ILE A 184 -8.12 -3.16 0.56
C ILE A 184 -7.10 -3.65 -0.46
N GLY A 185 -5.88 -3.12 -0.39
CA GLY A 185 -4.78 -3.49 -1.28
C GLY A 185 -4.87 -2.92 -2.69
N GLU A 186 -5.66 -1.86 -2.88
CA GLU A 186 -5.74 -1.10 -4.12
C GLU A 186 -4.38 -0.55 -4.55
N ASP A 187 -3.59 -0.09 -3.57
CA ASP A 187 -2.22 0.41 -3.76
C ASP A 187 -1.30 -0.66 -4.36
N ALA A 188 -1.35 -1.88 -3.81
CA ALA A 188 -0.53 -2.98 -4.28
C ALA A 188 -0.92 -3.41 -5.70
N VAL A 189 -2.21 -3.43 -6.03
CA VAL A 189 -2.68 -3.75 -7.40
C VAL A 189 -2.19 -2.70 -8.38
N PHE A 190 -2.35 -1.40 -8.06
CA PHE A 190 -1.86 -0.30 -8.87
C PHE A 190 -0.35 -0.39 -9.11
N LEU A 191 0.44 -0.60 -8.05
CA LEU A 191 1.89 -0.68 -8.16
C LEU A 191 2.37 -1.93 -8.93
N VAL A 192 1.72 -3.08 -8.75
CA VAL A 192 2.05 -4.30 -9.51
C VAL A 192 1.72 -4.12 -10.99
N GLU A 193 0.61 -3.45 -11.32
CA GLU A 193 0.30 -3.10 -12.70
C GLU A 193 1.34 -2.13 -13.28
N TYR A 194 1.71 -1.08 -12.54
CA TYR A 194 2.76 -0.15 -12.94
C TYR A 194 4.09 -0.85 -13.22
N MET A 195 4.50 -1.78 -12.34
CA MET A 195 5.73 -2.56 -12.48
C MET A 195 5.78 -3.43 -13.75
N GLN A 196 4.64 -3.75 -14.37
CA GLN A 196 4.63 -4.50 -15.63
C GLN A 196 5.08 -3.69 -16.84
N HIS A 197 5.07 -2.37 -16.72
CA HIS A 197 5.35 -1.43 -17.79
C HIS A 197 6.69 -0.69 -17.63
N ILE A 198 7.47 -1.04 -16.61
CA ILE A 198 8.78 -0.43 -16.34
C ILE A 198 9.90 -1.48 -16.36
N GLN A 199 11.14 -1.02 -16.46
CA GLN A 199 12.31 -1.88 -16.48
C GLN A 199 13.22 -1.67 -15.28
N SER A 200 13.08 -0.56 -14.57
CA SER A 200 13.96 -0.21 -13.47
C SER A 200 13.22 0.48 -12.32
N ALA A 201 13.57 0.06 -11.10
CA ALA A 201 13.11 0.67 -9.88
C ALA A 201 14.25 0.75 -8.87
N VAL A 202 14.36 1.86 -8.18
CA VAL A 202 15.35 2.07 -7.11
C VAL A 202 14.63 2.40 -5.82
N LEU A 203 15.00 1.73 -4.74
CA LEU A 203 14.48 2.02 -3.41
C LEU A 203 15.63 2.50 -2.54
N ILE A 204 15.43 3.47 -1.71
CA ILE A 204 16.46 4.09 -0.88
C ILE A 204 16.06 4.12 0.60
N ASN A 205 17.05 4.11 1.49
CA ASN A 205 16.83 4.21 2.93
C ASN A 205 16.72 5.66 3.44
N GLU A 206 16.29 6.58 2.56
CA GLU A 206 15.93 7.92 3.00
C GLU A 206 14.56 7.89 3.68
N PHE A 207 14.48 8.43 4.89
CA PHE A 207 13.25 8.46 5.68
C PHE A 207 12.48 9.76 5.40
N GLY A 208 11.92 9.83 4.20
CA GLY A 208 11.29 11.04 3.67
C GLY A 208 9.78 11.12 3.82
N TYR A 209 9.12 10.07 4.29
CA TYR A 209 7.67 10.03 4.53
C TYR A 209 7.36 9.88 6.02
N TYR A 210 6.48 10.71 6.56
CA TYR A 210 6.06 10.66 7.96
C TYR A 210 4.65 10.08 8.06
N TYR A 211 4.59 8.79 8.32
CA TYR A 211 3.34 8.02 8.43
C TYR A 211 2.75 8.13 9.84
N ARG A 212 1.56 8.73 9.98
CA ARG A 212 0.85 8.87 11.27
C ARG A 212 0.05 7.64 11.64
N ILE A 213 0.24 7.17 12.88
CA ILE A 213 -0.62 6.16 13.46
C ILE A 213 -1.83 6.84 14.10
N LEU A 214 -2.99 6.74 13.45
CA LEU A 214 -4.24 7.24 13.98
C LEU A 214 -5.05 6.10 14.61
N GLN A 215 -5.67 6.37 15.79
CA GLN A 215 -6.52 5.38 16.46
C GLN A 215 -7.73 4.96 15.62
N ASN A 216 -8.24 5.87 14.78
CA ASN A 216 -9.42 5.66 13.94
C ASN A 216 -9.08 5.43 12.47
N SER A 217 -7.85 5.00 12.13
CA SER A 217 -7.48 4.78 10.73
C SER A 217 -8.35 3.71 10.08
N ALA A 218 -8.61 3.87 8.78
CA ALA A 218 -9.43 2.94 7.99
C ALA A 218 -8.91 1.49 8.03
N VAL A 219 -7.59 1.32 8.12
CA VAL A 219 -6.91 0.01 8.17
C VAL A 219 -7.27 -0.80 9.42
N ARG A 220 -7.57 -0.13 10.56
CA ARG A 220 -7.82 -0.79 11.85
C ARG A 220 -9.27 -1.07 12.15
N ARG A 221 -10.19 -0.58 11.33
CA ARG A 221 -11.63 -0.80 11.53
C ARG A 221 -12.02 -2.19 11.07
N TYR A 222 -12.95 -2.82 11.81
CA TYR A 222 -13.62 -4.03 11.35
C TYR A 222 -14.32 -3.79 10.01
N LYS A 223 -14.17 -4.73 9.09
CA LYS A 223 -14.78 -4.70 7.75
C LYS A 223 -15.58 -5.99 7.54
N SER A 224 -16.87 -5.86 7.30
CA SER A 224 -17.77 -7.01 7.15
C SER A 224 -17.52 -7.82 5.86
N ASP A 225 -16.98 -7.18 4.85
CA ASP A 225 -16.68 -7.74 3.51
C ASP A 225 -15.17 -7.95 3.26
N PHE A 226 -14.37 -8.02 4.34
CA PHE A 226 -12.92 -8.23 4.25
C PHE A 226 -12.55 -9.44 3.39
N TYR A 227 -13.30 -10.54 3.51
CA TYR A 227 -13.08 -11.74 2.71
C TYR A 227 -13.24 -11.43 1.21
N ASP A 228 -14.34 -10.80 0.82
CA ASP A 228 -14.64 -10.53 -0.59
C ASP A 228 -13.62 -9.58 -1.21
N GLN A 229 -13.22 -8.53 -0.48
CA GLN A 229 -12.18 -7.60 -0.88
C GLN A 229 -10.82 -8.29 -1.05
N SER A 230 -10.45 -9.15 -0.10
CA SER A 230 -9.19 -9.89 -0.17
C SER A 230 -9.15 -10.87 -1.36
N ILE A 231 -10.25 -11.57 -1.63
CA ILE A 231 -10.36 -12.45 -2.81
C ILE A 231 -10.30 -11.65 -4.11
N MET A 232 -10.93 -10.48 -4.15
CA MET A 232 -10.86 -9.58 -5.31
C MET A 232 -9.41 -9.14 -5.56
N GLN A 233 -8.70 -8.68 -4.52
CA GLN A 233 -7.29 -8.32 -4.61
C GLN A 233 -6.44 -9.46 -5.18
N ILE A 234 -6.58 -10.67 -4.63
CA ILE A 234 -5.81 -11.84 -5.10
C ILE A 234 -6.08 -12.10 -6.58
N ARG A 235 -7.34 -12.10 -7.01
CA ARG A 235 -7.72 -12.35 -8.41
C ARG A 235 -7.14 -11.30 -9.37
N MET A 236 -7.12 -10.03 -8.96
CA MET A 236 -6.50 -8.97 -9.76
C MET A 236 -4.98 -9.21 -9.89
N LEU A 237 -4.30 -9.50 -8.79
CA LEU A 237 -2.86 -9.79 -8.79
C LEU A 237 -2.53 -11.08 -9.56
N GLU A 238 -3.34 -12.14 -9.45
CA GLU A 238 -3.20 -13.36 -10.25
C GLU A 238 -3.34 -13.08 -11.76
N LYS A 239 -4.28 -12.22 -12.14
CA LYS A 239 -4.46 -11.82 -13.54
C LYS A 239 -3.24 -11.06 -14.06
N LEU A 240 -2.72 -10.11 -13.27
CA LEU A 240 -1.52 -9.36 -13.61
C LEU A 240 -0.28 -10.26 -13.69
N ALA A 241 -0.16 -11.26 -12.81
CA ALA A 241 0.97 -12.19 -12.76
C ALA A 241 0.98 -13.25 -13.87
N LYS A 242 -0.16 -13.55 -14.50
CA LYS A 242 -0.28 -14.63 -15.53
C LYS A 242 0.67 -14.48 -16.71
N ASN A 243 1.05 -13.27 -17.05
CA ASN A 243 1.94 -13.01 -18.18
C ASN A 243 3.43 -13.10 -17.80
N GLN A 244 3.73 -13.36 -16.54
CA GLN A 244 5.09 -13.46 -16.00
C GLN A 244 5.29 -14.87 -15.45
N SER A 245 5.90 -15.76 -16.25
CA SER A 245 6.30 -17.12 -15.82
C SER A 245 7.50 -17.03 -14.87
N ASN A 246 7.29 -16.47 -13.67
CA ASN A 246 8.34 -16.30 -12.68
C ASN A 246 7.94 -17.01 -11.38
N GLU A 247 8.77 -17.99 -10.96
CA GLU A 247 8.54 -18.78 -9.73
C GLU A 247 8.45 -17.87 -8.48
N ILE A 248 9.22 -16.78 -8.44
CA ILE A 248 9.21 -15.82 -7.33
C ILE A 248 7.83 -15.16 -7.20
N ILE A 249 7.20 -14.79 -8.32
CA ILE A 249 5.88 -14.18 -8.33
C ILE A 249 4.79 -15.18 -7.92
N GLU A 250 4.85 -16.44 -8.40
CA GLU A 250 3.94 -17.49 -7.97
C GLU A 250 4.04 -17.76 -6.46
N CYS A 251 5.26 -17.80 -5.94
CA CYS A 251 5.51 -17.93 -4.50
C CYS A 251 4.95 -16.75 -3.72
N SER A 252 5.12 -15.53 -4.21
CA SER A 252 4.61 -14.31 -3.56
C SER A 252 3.10 -14.28 -3.49
N LEU A 253 2.39 -14.72 -4.53
CA LEU A 253 0.93 -14.88 -4.50
C LEU A 253 0.49 -15.89 -3.45
N CYS A 254 1.23 -16.99 -3.29
CA CYS A 254 0.96 -17.96 -2.24
C CYS A 254 1.16 -17.35 -0.84
N VAL A 255 2.25 -16.61 -0.62
CA VAL A 255 2.52 -15.91 0.64
C VAL A 255 1.41 -14.90 0.94
N LEU A 256 0.98 -14.14 -0.06
CA LEU A 256 -0.13 -13.19 0.08
C LEU A 256 -1.42 -13.88 0.56
N GLN A 257 -1.78 -15.02 -0.05
CA GLN A 257 -2.98 -15.77 0.37
C GLN A 257 -2.93 -16.15 1.85
N TRP A 258 -1.78 -16.60 2.33
CA TRP A 258 -1.62 -16.95 3.75
C TRP A 258 -1.60 -15.71 4.65
N THR A 259 -1.01 -14.60 4.23
CA THR A 259 -0.98 -13.35 4.98
C THR A 259 -2.38 -12.77 5.14
N LEU A 260 -3.14 -12.68 4.06
CA LEU A 260 -4.52 -12.18 4.10
C LEU A 260 -5.47 -13.08 4.91
N LEU A 261 -5.19 -14.38 4.99
CA LEU A 261 -5.92 -15.27 5.89
C LEU A 261 -5.70 -14.91 7.37
N HIS A 262 -4.47 -14.49 7.74
CA HIS A 262 -4.20 -13.97 9.09
C HIS A 262 -4.90 -12.64 9.34
N ASP A 263 -4.85 -11.74 8.36
CA ASP A 263 -5.53 -10.43 8.46
C ASP A 263 -7.04 -10.62 8.57
N LEU A 264 -7.63 -11.60 7.88
CA LEU A 264 -9.03 -11.97 8.03
C LEU A 264 -9.35 -12.43 9.46
N LEU A 265 -8.48 -13.23 10.07
CA LEU A 265 -8.67 -13.67 11.45
C LEU A 265 -8.59 -12.51 12.44
N ASP A 266 -7.65 -11.59 12.24
CA ASP A 266 -7.51 -10.37 13.04
C ASP A 266 -8.74 -9.45 12.86
N ASN A 267 -9.25 -9.31 11.64
CA ASN A 267 -10.49 -8.58 11.35
C ASN A 267 -11.69 -9.20 12.08
N ILE A 268 -11.88 -10.51 12.02
CA ILE A 268 -12.95 -11.22 12.75
C ILE A 268 -12.79 -11.02 14.26
N SER A 269 -11.55 -11.04 14.76
CA SER A 269 -11.24 -10.82 16.17
C SER A 269 -11.61 -9.42 16.64
N SER A 270 -11.63 -8.45 15.75
CA SER A 270 -11.99 -7.04 15.99
C SER A 270 -13.49 -6.77 15.78
N SER A 271 -14.28 -7.78 15.41
CA SER A 271 -15.73 -7.63 15.18
C SER A 271 -16.44 -7.10 16.42
N PRO A 272 -17.33 -6.12 16.27
CA PRO A 272 -18.15 -5.59 17.36
C PRO A 272 -19.22 -6.57 17.84
N GLN A 273 -19.48 -7.63 17.09
CA GLN A 273 -20.42 -8.68 17.46
C GLN A 273 -19.82 -9.58 18.54
N LYS A 274 -20.64 -9.93 19.56
CA LYS A 274 -20.21 -10.83 20.65
C LYS A 274 -19.88 -12.24 20.17
N LYS A 275 -20.59 -12.73 19.15
CA LYS A 275 -20.38 -14.04 18.54
C LYS A 275 -19.56 -13.85 17.25
N LYS A 276 -18.34 -14.38 17.23
CA LYS A 276 -17.45 -14.33 16.07
C LYS A 276 -17.89 -15.36 15.05
N ASP A 277 -18.05 -14.92 13.80
CA ASP A 277 -18.33 -15.79 12.66
C ASP A 277 -17.04 -16.14 11.93
N TYR A 278 -16.72 -17.45 11.88
CA TYR A 278 -15.54 -17.96 11.18
C TYR A 278 -15.91 -18.59 9.81
N SER A 279 -17.14 -18.41 9.31
CA SER A 279 -17.57 -18.98 8.03
C SER A 279 -16.67 -18.56 6.88
N ASP A 280 -16.17 -17.32 6.89
CA ASP A 280 -15.30 -16.79 5.84
C ASP A 280 -13.93 -17.49 5.82
N ILE A 281 -13.43 -17.95 6.96
CA ILE A 281 -12.22 -18.78 7.00
C ILE A 281 -12.43 -20.11 6.30
N TYR A 282 -13.60 -20.73 6.46
CA TYR A 282 -13.92 -21.97 5.72
C TYR A 282 -13.99 -21.73 4.21
N LYS A 283 -14.64 -20.63 3.78
CA LYS A 283 -14.68 -20.22 2.36
C LYS A 283 -13.26 -19.98 1.82
N TRP A 284 -12.38 -19.35 2.62
CA TRP A 284 -11.00 -19.10 2.25
C TRP A 284 -10.23 -20.38 1.96
N TYR A 285 -10.30 -21.38 2.85
CA TYR A 285 -9.64 -22.66 2.63
C TYR A 285 -10.22 -23.40 1.42
N GLU A 286 -11.50 -23.28 1.17
CA GLU A 286 -12.14 -23.84 -0.03
C GLU A 286 -11.60 -23.17 -1.31
N TYR A 287 -11.47 -21.83 -1.29
CA TYR A 287 -10.85 -21.08 -2.38
C TYR A 287 -9.41 -21.53 -2.62
N MET A 288 -8.58 -21.60 -1.60
CA MET A 288 -7.19 -22.05 -1.72
C MET A 288 -7.06 -23.46 -2.30
N ARG A 289 -7.93 -24.40 -1.91
CA ARG A 289 -7.95 -25.75 -2.48
C ARG A 289 -8.25 -25.76 -3.97
N LYS A 290 -9.13 -24.88 -4.43
CA LYS A 290 -9.51 -24.75 -5.84
C LYS A 290 -8.42 -24.06 -6.67
N SER A 291 -7.76 -23.03 -6.15
CA SER A 291 -6.74 -22.25 -6.86
C SER A 291 -5.45 -23.02 -7.13
N GLN A 292 -5.15 -24.07 -6.36
CA GLN A 292 -3.92 -24.88 -6.42
C GLN A 292 -2.58 -24.12 -6.25
N ILE A 293 -2.61 -22.79 -6.09
CA ILE A 293 -1.41 -21.95 -5.96
C ILE A 293 -0.56 -22.36 -4.76
N HIS A 294 -1.21 -22.75 -3.66
CA HIS A 294 -0.55 -23.20 -2.44
C HIS A 294 0.35 -24.44 -2.59
N ARG A 295 0.26 -25.18 -3.70
CA ARG A 295 1.06 -26.41 -3.95
C ARG A 295 2.45 -26.14 -4.51
N LYS A 296 2.70 -24.91 -4.99
CA LYS A 296 3.91 -24.59 -5.75
C LYS A 296 5.00 -23.89 -4.93
N ALA A 297 4.73 -23.49 -3.70
CA ALA A 297 5.59 -22.55 -3.03
C ALA A 297 6.58 -23.18 -2.07
N ASN A 298 7.85 -23.09 -2.41
CA ASN A 298 8.95 -23.15 -1.46
C ASN A 298 9.40 -21.72 -1.19
N ALA A 299 8.83 -21.09 -0.17
CA ALA A 299 9.11 -19.69 0.19
C ALA A 299 9.87 -19.61 1.53
N PRO A 300 11.19 -19.90 1.55
CA PRO A 300 11.98 -19.89 2.78
C PRO A 300 12.00 -18.53 3.49
N TRP A 301 11.70 -17.46 2.77
CA TRP A 301 11.61 -16.08 3.28
C TRP A 301 10.29 -15.72 3.95
N ALA A 302 9.23 -16.51 3.76
CA ALA A 302 7.97 -16.27 4.44
C ALA A 302 8.14 -16.40 5.96
N GLY A 303 7.37 -15.63 6.71
CA GLY A 303 7.39 -15.74 8.17
C GLY A 303 7.15 -17.17 8.64
N LYS A 304 7.79 -17.59 9.74
CA LYS A 304 7.76 -19.00 10.24
C LYS A 304 6.37 -19.61 10.27
N LEU A 305 5.35 -18.84 10.65
CA LEU A 305 3.98 -19.34 10.69
C LEU A 305 3.43 -19.61 9.31
N VAL A 306 3.66 -18.70 8.35
CA VAL A 306 3.26 -18.87 6.96
C VAL A 306 3.97 -20.09 6.36
N GLN A 307 5.28 -20.27 6.64
CA GLN A 307 6.01 -21.49 6.22
C GLN A 307 5.39 -22.77 6.78
N ILE A 308 5.04 -22.79 8.07
CA ILE A 308 4.38 -23.95 8.69
C ILE A 308 3.04 -24.23 8.01
N GLN A 309 2.25 -23.19 7.76
CA GLN A 309 0.95 -23.33 7.08
C GLN A 309 1.10 -23.81 5.64
N MET A 310 2.11 -23.30 4.91
CA MET A 310 2.43 -23.77 3.57
C MET A 310 2.83 -25.25 3.56
N LEU A 311 3.66 -25.67 4.53
CA LEU A 311 4.08 -27.10 4.70
C LEU A 311 2.90 -28.00 5.05
N LEU A 312 2.02 -27.57 5.94
CA LEU A 312 0.81 -28.30 6.29
C LEU A 312 -0.19 -28.35 5.13
N GLY A 313 -0.14 -27.30 4.27
CA GLY A 313 -1.01 -27.16 3.11
C GLY A 313 -2.49 -27.22 3.47
N THR A 314 -3.31 -27.49 2.47
CA THR A 314 -4.75 -27.68 2.66
C THR A 314 -5.14 -29.13 3.01
N GLY A 315 -4.16 -30.00 3.22
CA GLY A 315 -4.37 -31.40 3.63
C GLY A 315 -4.82 -31.54 5.08
N VAL A 316 -4.51 -30.56 5.93
CA VAL A 316 -4.96 -30.55 7.33
C VAL A 316 -6.43 -30.10 7.39
N PRO A 317 -7.31 -30.77 8.15
CA PRO A 317 -8.70 -30.33 8.30
C PRO A 317 -8.81 -28.86 8.75
N THR A 318 -9.72 -28.10 8.14
CA THR A 318 -9.87 -26.65 8.35
C THR A 318 -10.07 -26.27 9.82
N ASN A 319 -10.84 -27.06 10.57
CA ASN A 319 -11.05 -26.85 12.00
C ASN A 319 -9.76 -26.96 12.82
N VAL A 320 -8.84 -27.86 12.44
CA VAL A 320 -7.52 -27.99 13.09
C VAL A 320 -6.65 -26.78 12.74
N GLN A 321 -6.65 -26.33 11.50
CA GLN A 321 -5.92 -25.13 11.10
C GLN A 321 -6.42 -23.87 11.82
N ILE A 322 -7.73 -23.68 11.91
CA ILE A 322 -8.34 -22.59 12.69
C ILE A 322 -7.92 -22.66 14.16
N MET A 323 -7.90 -23.86 14.73
CA MET A 323 -7.45 -24.05 16.12
C MET A 323 -5.98 -23.65 16.30
N LEU A 324 -5.10 -24.07 15.39
CA LEU A 324 -3.67 -23.69 15.41
C LEU A 324 -3.47 -22.17 15.28
N MET A 325 -4.21 -21.52 14.38
CA MET A 325 -4.18 -20.06 14.23
C MET A 325 -4.62 -19.36 15.51
N LYS A 326 -5.72 -19.79 16.14
CA LYS A 326 -6.20 -19.21 17.41
C LYS A 326 -5.19 -19.38 18.55
N VAL A 327 -4.52 -20.53 18.63
CA VAL A 327 -3.45 -20.79 19.62
C VAL A 327 -2.29 -19.83 19.37
N TYR A 328 -1.86 -19.68 18.13
CA TYR A 328 -0.79 -18.77 17.77
C TYR A 328 -1.12 -17.31 18.12
N ASP A 329 -2.32 -16.84 17.78
CA ASP A 329 -2.74 -15.46 18.09
C ASP A 329 -2.82 -15.22 19.61
N THR A 330 -3.25 -16.26 20.35
CA THR A 330 -3.26 -16.19 21.82
C THR A 330 -1.84 -16.09 22.37
N MET A 331 -0.91 -16.91 21.85
CA MET A 331 0.49 -16.85 22.24
C MET A 331 1.14 -15.52 21.87
N LYS A 332 0.88 -14.98 20.69
CA LYS A 332 1.36 -13.67 20.24
C LYS A 332 0.92 -12.55 21.20
N LYS A 333 -0.34 -12.60 21.67
CA LYS A 333 -0.87 -11.65 22.67
C LYS A 333 -0.21 -11.78 24.04
N ILE A 334 0.11 -13.02 24.48
CA ILE A 334 0.74 -13.29 25.78
C ILE A 334 2.21 -12.87 25.78
N VAL A 335 2.93 -13.15 24.68
CA VAL A 335 4.37 -12.81 24.56
C VAL A 335 4.58 -11.31 24.30
N GLY A 336 3.50 -10.56 24.05
CA GLY A 336 3.52 -9.09 24.01
C GLY A 336 4.10 -8.54 22.76
N ARG A 337 3.75 -9.22 21.68
CA ARG A 337 4.04 -8.32 20.70
C ARG A 337 4.63 -8.78 19.43
#